data_022282d5d1b0ea0c16127b3a230a1532
#
_entry.id   022282d5d1b0ea0c16127b3a230a1532
#
_cell.length_a   1.000
_cell.length_b   1.000
_cell.length_c   1.000
_cell.angle_alpha   90.00
_cell.angle_beta   90.00
_cell.angle_gamma   90.00
#
_symmetry.space_group_name_H-M   'P 1'
#
loop_
_entity.id
_entity.type
_entity.pdbx_description
1 polymer ?
#
loop_
_entity_poly.entity_id
_entity_poly.type
_entity_poly.pdbx_seq_one_letter_code
_entity_poly.pdbx_strand_id
1 'polypeptide(L)'
;MARRGIAKQLLGTLVAVLSGWLAAMIFLEVTTMIDLFRNPHDVVPAALWVAPLTISMVMSWFVIPVWLLILVPLYIFVPSSSPLWRPAVCCVCGIAAGVLIVGFWLGGIPGTGGFAPEGWWLYVFAAIVGGVTCLVGSLTRHHFQQAI
;
A
#
# COMPACT_ATOMS: atom_id res chain seq x y z
N MET A 1 23.20 22.35 1.99
CA MET A 1 22.13 21.93 2.94
C MET A 1 20.91 21.27 2.26
N ALA A 2 20.49 21.66 1.07
CA ALA A 2 19.31 21.07 0.37
C ALA A 2 19.37 19.56 0.16
N ARG A 3 20.50 18.97 -0.20
CA ARG A 3 20.63 17.52 -0.49
C ARG A 3 20.31 16.62 0.71
N ARG A 4 20.62 17.04 1.95
CA ARG A 4 20.29 16.24 3.16
C ARG A 4 18.79 16.20 3.46
N GLY A 5 18.05 17.22 3.09
CA GLY A 5 16.59 17.26 3.23
C GLY A 5 15.89 16.27 2.30
N ILE A 6 16.31 16.20 1.03
CA ILE A 6 15.73 15.28 0.04
C ILE A 6 15.99 13.82 0.42
N ALA A 7 17.20 13.49 0.87
CA ALA A 7 17.53 12.12 1.28
C ALA A 7 16.66 11.65 2.45
N LYS A 8 16.42 12.50 3.46
CA LYS A 8 15.52 12.19 4.58
C LYS A 8 14.07 11.99 4.11
N GLN A 9 13.61 12.81 3.17
CA GLN A 9 12.27 12.69 2.61
C GLN A 9 12.12 11.38 1.83
N LEU A 10 13.08 11.03 0.99
CA LEU A 10 13.09 9.76 0.25
C LEU A 10 13.11 8.56 1.20
N LEU A 11 13.92 8.61 2.26
CA LEU A 11 13.93 7.56 3.28
C LEU A 11 12.57 7.43 3.97
N GLY A 12 11.93 8.54 4.30
CA GLY A 12 10.59 8.54 4.90
C GLY A 12 9.54 7.89 3.99
N THR A 13 9.56 8.21 2.69
CA THR A 13 8.64 7.58 1.72
C THR A 13 8.93 6.09 1.55
N LEU A 14 10.19 5.69 1.56
CA LEU A 14 10.58 4.28 1.46
C LEU A 14 10.09 3.49 2.68
N VAL A 15 10.30 4.01 3.89
CA VAL A 15 9.80 3.40 5.13
C VAL A 15 8.28 3.26 5.09
N ALA A 16 7.58 4.30 4.62
CA ALA A 16 6.13 4.29 4.51
C ALA A 16 5.64 3.18 3.55
N VAL A 17 6.23 3.06 2.37
CA VAL A 17 5.87 2.03 1.38
C VAL A 17 6.17 0.62 1.89
N LEU A 18 7.34 0.42 2.49
CA LEU A 18 7.72 -0.88 3.06
C LEU A 18 6.77 -1.29 4.20
N SER A 19 6.35 -0.34 5.04
CA SER A 19 5.38 -0.60 6.11
C SER A 19 4.01 -1.02 5.56
N GLY A 20 3.51 -0.33 4.54
CA GLY A 20 2.26 -0.68 3.88
C GLY A 20 2.31 -2.05 3.22
N TRP A 21 3.41 -2.32 2.52
CA TRP A 21 3.65 -3.62 1.89
C TRP A 21 3.72 -4.75 2.92
N LEU A 22 4.48 -4.56 4.01
CA LEU A 22 4.59 -5.54 5.07
C LEU A 22 3.24 -5.82 5.76
N ALA A 23 2.45 -4.78 6.04
CA ALA A 23 1.12 -4.94 6.61
C ALA A 23 0.19 -5.77 5.70
N ALA A 24 0.25 -5.56 4.40
CA ALA A 24 -0.53 -6.32 3.43
C ALA A 24 -0.06 -7.77 3.31
N MET A 25 1.25 -8.03 3.42
CA MET A 25 1.79 -9.39 3.46
C MET A 25 1.30 -10.15 4.70
N ILE A 26 1.33 -9.50 5.87
CA ILE A 26 0.78 -10.09 7.12
C ILE A 26 -0.71 -10.40 6.95
N PHE A 27 -1.47 -9.51 6.31
CA PHE A 27 -2.89 -9.77 6.02
C PHE A 27 -3.07 -11.01 5.14
N LEU A 28 -2.29 -11.16 4.07
CA LEU A 28 -2.33 -12.34 3.19
C LEU A 28 -1.99 -13.63 3.94
N GLU A 29 -0.94 -13.62 4.74
CA GLU A 29 -0.54 -14.78 5.54
C GLU A 29 -1.66 -15.19 6.52
N VAL A 30 -2.23 -14.23 7.22
CA VAL A 30 -3.32 -14.48 8.16
C VAL A 30 -4.54 -15.07 7.45
N THR A 31 -4.94 -14.52 6.29
CA THR A 31 -6.08 -15.04 5.53
C THR A 31 -5.81 -16.45 5.00
N THR A 32 -4.60 -16.72 4.48
CA THR A 32 -4.21 -18.05 4.01
C THR A 32 -4.18 -19.07 5.15
N MET A 33 -3.69 -18.67 6.33
CA MET A 33 -3.76 -19.52 7.53
C MET A 33 -5.19 -19.85 7.95
N ILE A 34 -6.08 -18.85 7.92
CA ILE A 34 -7.51 -19.07 8.25
C ILE A 34 -8.13 -20.05 7.26
N ASP A 35 -7.83 -19.92 5.97
CA ASP A 35 -8.35 -20.83 4.94
C ASP A 35 -7.81 -22.24 5.12
N LEU A 36 -6.54 -22.40 5.48
CA LEU A 36 -5.95 -23.70 5.81
C LEU A 36 -6.67 -24.39 6.99
N PHE A 37 -6.99 -23.62 8.04
CA PHE A 37 -7.73 -24.17 9.18
C PHE A 37 -9.17 -24.56 8.85
N ARG A 38 -9.81 -23.84 7.92
CA ARG A 38 -11.17 -24.12 7.49
C ARG A 38 -11.28 -25.29 6.52
N ASN A 39 -10.32 -25.39 5.61
CA ASN A 39 -10.32 -26.36 4.49
C ASN A 39 -8.95 -27.06 4.38
N PRO A 40 -8.56 -27.91 5.34
CA PRO A 40 -7.22 -28.49 5.36
C PRO A 40 -6.90 -29.40 4.18
N HIS A 41 -7.92 -29.90 3.46
CA HIS A 41 -7.74 -30.78 2.30
C HIS A 41 -7.54 -30.03 0.99
N ASP A 42 -7.93 -28.75 0.92
CA ASP A 42 -7.90 -27.96 -0.32
C ASP A 42 -6.62 -27.10 -0.43
N VAL A 43 -5.91 -26.90 0.69
CA VAL A 43 -4.72 -26.04 0.72
C VAL A 43 -3.46 -26.88 0.77
N VAL A 44 -2.64 -26.80 -0.27
CA VAL A 44 -1.33 -27.41 -0.28
C VAL A 44 -0.41 -26.63 0.67
N PRO A 45 0.33 -27.27 1.60
CA PRO A 45 1.23 -26.58 2.54
C PRO A 45 2.24 -25.63 1.87
N ALA A 46 2.65 -25.95 0.65
CA ALA A 46 3.50 -25.06 -0.14
C ALA A 46 2.83 -23.72 -0.49
N ALA A 47 1.50 -23.66 -0.54
CA ALA A 47 0.76 -22.43 -0.84
C ALA A 47 0.98 -21.35 0.23
N LEU A 48 1.26 -21.72 1.48
CA LEU A 48 1.58 -20.79 2.56
C LEU A 48 2.78 -19.90 2.25
N TRP A 49 3.75 -20.41 1.51
CA TRP A 49 4.97 -19.67 1.17
C TRP A 49 4.96 -19.15 -0.27
N VAL A 50 4.45 -19.97 -1.19
CA VAL A 50 4.50 -19.65 -2.62
C VAL A 50 3.49 -18.56 -2.98
N ALA A 51 2.27 -18.60 -2.45
CA ALA A 51 1.25 -17.63 -2.79
C ALA A 51 1.62 -16.19 -2.35
N PRO A 52 2.01 -15.93 -1.09
CA PRO A 52 2.45 -14.61 -0.66
C PRO A 52 3.64 -14.08 -1.45
N LEU A 53 4.65 -14.94 -1.70
CA LEU A 53 5.83 -14.55 -2.49
C LEU A 53 5.45 -14.17 -3.93
N THR A 54 4.61 -14.96 -4.58
CA THR A 54 4.18 -14.70 -5.95
C THR A 54 3.36 -13.41 -6.03
N ILE A 55 2.41 -13.23 -5.12
CA ILE A 55 1.58 -12.01 -5.06
C ILE A 55 2.46 -10.80 -4.77
N SER A 56 3.41 -10.91 -3.84
CA SER A 56 4.31 -9.81 -3.52
C SER A 56 5.20 -9.42 -4.70
N MET A 57 5.70 -10.39 -5.44
CA MET A 57 6.50 -10.15 -6.64
C MET A 57 5.70 -9.43 -7.71
N VAL A 58 4.48 -9.88 -7.99
CA VAL A 58 3.59 -9.25 -8.96
C VAL A 58 3.20 -7.84 -8.50
N MET A 59 2.82 -7.67 -7.21
CA MET A 59 2.41 -6.36 -6.68
C MET A 59 3.55 -5.36 -6.63
N SER A 60 4.81 -5.79 -6.49
CA SER A 60 5.97 -4.89 -6.50
C SER A 60 6.08 -4.11 -7.80
N TRP A 61 5.69 -4.69 -8.94
CA TRP A 61 5.65 -4.01 -10.24
C TRP A 61 4.70 -2.81 -10.26
N PHE A 62 3.66 -2.81 -9.42
CA PHE A 62 2.71 -1.71 -9.31
C PHE A 62 3.10 -0.72 -8.22
N VAL A 63 3.60 -1.22 -7.11
CA VAL A 63 4.00 -0.40 -5.97
C VAL A 63 5.14 0.55 -6.32
N ILE A 64 6.14 0.09 -7.10
CA ILE A 64 7.29 0.92 -7.48
C ILE A 64 6.90 2.13 -8.33
N PRO A 65 6.14 2.00 -9.44
CA PRO A 65 5.67 3.16 -10.20
C PRO A 65 4.78 4.11 -9.39
N VAL A 66 3.87 3.57 -8.59
CA VAL A 66 3.00 4.38 -7.71
C VAL A 66 3.83 5.17 -6.71
N TRP A 67 4.82 4.54 -6.10
CA TRP A 67 5.75 5.21 -5.20
C TRP A 67 6.48 6.35 -5.89
N LEU A 68 7.11 6.09 -7.05
CA LEU A 68 7.91 7.08 -7.78
C LEU A 68 7.06 8.21 -8.36
N LEU A 69 5.89 7.90 -8.93
CA LEU A 69 5.10 8.88 -9.68
C LEU A 69 4.10 9.64 -8.80
N ILE A 70 3.68 9.08 -7.68
CA ILE A 70 2.66 9.68 -6.82
C ILE A 70 3.26 10.08 -5.48
N LEU A 71 3.83 9.14 -4.73
CA LEU A 71 4.23 9.39 -3.35
C LEU A 71 5.44 10.33 -3.25
N VAL A 72 6.45 10.11 -4.08
CA VAL A 72 7.65 10.96 -4.09
C VAL A 72 7.32 12.40 -4.47
N PRO A 73 6.59 12.71 -5.56
CA PRO A 73 6.16 14.06 -5.86
C PRO A 73 5.30 14.69 -4.77
N LEU A 74 4.35 13.94 -4.20
CA LEU A 74 3.51 14.42 -3.11
C LEU A 74 4.36 14.87 -1.91
N TYR A 75 5.37 14.08 -1.56
CA TYR A 75 6.27 14.38 -0.46
C TYR A 75 7.15 15.62 -0.72
N ILE A 76 7.54 15.85 -1.97
CA ILE A 76 8.41 16.97 -2.36
C ILE A 76 7.60 18.26 -2.52
N PHE A 77 6.46 18.20 -3.22
CA PHE A 77 5.74 19.41 -3.66
C PHE A 77 4.66 19.87 -2.68
N VAL A 78 4.05 18.95 -1.90
CA VAL A 78 3.01 19.36 -0.94
C VAL A 78 3.64 19.94 0.31
N PRO A 79 3.34 21.22 0.66
CA PRO A 79 3.88 21.84 1.87
C PRO A 79 3.46 21.08 3.12
N SER A 80 4.34 21.08 4.10
CA SER A 80 4.13 20.36 5.37
C SER A 80 2.96 20.88 6.21
N SER A 81 2.59 22.14 6.00
CA SER A 81 1.44 22.77 6.65
C SER A 81 0.08 22.36 6.03
N SER A 82 0.10 21.60 4.94
CA SER A 82 -1.14 21.19 4.26
C SER A 82 -1.98 20.27 5.17
N PRO A 83 -3.31 20.46 5.22
CA PRO A 83 -4.22 19.58 5.95
C PRO A 83 -4.22 18.14 5.41
N LEU A 84 -3.70 17.91 4.19
CA LEU A 84 -3.52 16.59 3.61
C LEU A 84 -2.62 15.69 4.45
N TRP A 85 -1.69 16.26 5.24
CA TRP A 85 -0.79 15.50 6.10
C TRP A 85 -1.38 15.13 7.46
N ARG A 86 -2.66 15.45 7.71
CA ARG A 86 -3.35 14.91 8.89
C ARG A 86 -3.47 13.40 8.77
N PRO A 87 -3.08 12.61 9.80
CA PRO A 87 -3.04 11.14 9.70
C PRO A 87 -4.35 10.51 9.21
N ALA A 88 -5.49 11.03 9.69
CA ALA A 88 -6.81 10.56 9.26
C ALA A 88 -7.08 10.83 7.77
N VAL A 89 -6.73 12.04 7.28
CA VAL A 89 -6.92 12.41 5.88
C VAL A 89 -6.01 11.58 4.98
N CYS A 90 -4.73 11.44 5.36
CA CYS A 90 -3.78 10.59 4.66
C CYS A 90 -4.27 9.15 4.56
N CYS A 91 -4.75 8.58 5.67
CA CYS A 91 -5.23 7.20 5.69
C CYS A 91 -6.43 7.01 4.74
N VAL A 92 -7.43 7.89 4.81
CA VAL A 92 -8.61 7.83 3.92
C VAL A 92 -8.21 8.00 2.45
N CYS A 93 -7.35 8.98 2.14
CA CYS A 93 -6.86 9.18 0.78
C CYS A 93 -6.05 7.98 0.27
N GLY A 94 -5.23 7.37 1.15
CA GLY A 94 -4.45 6.18 0.81
C GLY A 94 -5.33 4.97 0.52
N ILE A 95 -6.35 4.73 1.34
CA ILE A 95 -7.35 3.68 1.11
C ILE A 95 -8.07 3.91 -0.22
N ALA A 96 -8.60 5.11 -0.44
CA ALA A 96 -9.30 5.44 -1.67
C ALA A 96 -8.41 5.28 -2.90
N ALA A 97 -7.16 5.77 -2.86
CA ALA A 97 -6.22 5.62 -3.95
C ALA A 97 -5.90 4.15 -4.24
N GLY A 98 -5.65 3.33 -3.20
CA GLY A 98 -5.40 1.90 -3.36
C GLY A 98 -6.56 1.18 -4.02
N VAL A 99 -7.77 1.40 -3.53
CA VAL A 99 -9.01 0.82 -4.09
C VAL A 99 -9.22 1.24 -5.54
N LEU A 100 -9.02 2.54 -5.86
CA LEU A 100 -9.17 3.06 -7.22
C LEU A 100 -8.14 2.48 -8.19
N ILE A 101 -6.88 2.35 -7.77
CA ILE A 101 -5.82 1.77 -8.60
C ILE A 101 -6.15 0.31 -8.95
N VAL A 102 -6.55 -0.48 -7.96
CA VAL A 102 -6.94 -1.88 -8.19
C VAL A 102 -8.24 -1.94 -8.99
N GLY A 103 -9.22 -1.09 -8.69
CA GLY A 103 -10.47 -1.00 -9.45
C GLY A 103 -10.22 -0.68 -10.93
N PHE A 104 -9.35 0.28 -11.22
CA PHE A 104 -8.96 0.60 -12.60
C PHE A 104 -8.25 -0.57 -13.29
N TRP A 105 -7.42 -1.31 -12.56
CA TRP A 105 -6.67 -2.44 -13.10
C TRP A 105 -7.52 -3.70 -13.33
N LEU A 106 -8.38 -4.05 -12.38
CA LEU A 106 -9.26 -5.22 -12.45
C LEU A 106 -10.55 -4.93 -13.22
N GLY A 107 -11.07 -3.71 -13.11
CA GLY A 107 -12.26 -3.25 -13.82
C GLY A 107 -11.98 -2.94 -15.28
N GLY A 108 -10.74 -2.86 -15.64
CA GLY A 108 -10.29 -2.64 -17.00
C GLY A 108 -10.91 -1.46 -17.67
N ILE A 109 -11.12 -1.10 -18.67
CA ILE A 109 -11.77 -0.10 -19.49
C ILE A 109 -13.26 -0.04 -19.13
N PRO A 110 -13.86 1.13 -19.00
CA PRO A 110 -15.31 1.25 -18.82
C PRO A 110 -16.08 0.44 -19.85
N GLY A 111 -16.81 -0.58 -19.40
CA GLY A 111 -17.59 -1.48 -20.27
C GLY A 111 -17.30 -2.96 -20.10
N THR A 112 -16.26 -3.36 -19.40
CA THR A 112 -15.90 -4.78 -19.21
C THR A 112 -16.31 -5.33 -17.84
N GLY A 113 -17.53 -5.02 -17.40
CA GLY A 113 -18.20 -5.85 -16.39
C GLY A 113 -17.78 -5.70 -14.95
N GLY A 114 -17.61 -4.48 -14.45
CA GLY A 114 -17.78 -4.21 -13.02
C GLY A 114 -16.81 -4.90 -12.05
N PHE A 115 -16.85 -4.47 -10.81
CA PHE A 115 -16.15 -5.10 -9.67
C PHE A 115 -16.41 -6.60 -9.63
N ALA A 116 -15.43 -7.41 -10.05
CA ALA A 116 -15.55 -8.85 -10.01
C ALA A 116 -15.67 -9.29 -8.53
N PRO A 117 -16.79 -9.91 -8.12
CA PRO A 117 -17.01 -10.29 -6.72
C PRO A 117 -15.96 -11.29 -6.22
N GLU A 118 -15.33 -12.02 -7.12
CA GLU A 118 -14.29 -12.99 -6.81
C GLU A 118 -12.94 -12.36 -6.42
N GLY A 119 -12.74 -11.06 -6.70
CA GLY A 119 -11.50 -10.33 -6.42
C GLY A 119 -11.55 -9.37 -5.22
N TRP A 120 -12.58 -9.43 -4.36
CA TRP A 120 -12.77 -8.49 -3.24
C TRP A 120 -11.55 -8.38 -2.31
N TRP A 121 -10.82 -9.46 -2.11
CA TRP A 121 -9.62 -9.50 -1.28
C TRP A 121 -8.48 -8.60 -1.83
N LEU A 122 -8.40 -8.40 -3.16
CA LEU A 122 -7.45 -7.48 -3.77
C LEU A 122 -7.75 -6.03 -3.42
N TYR A 123 -9.03 -5.67 -3.31
CA TYR A 123 -9.43 -4.32 -2.86
C TYR A 123 -9.08 -4.09 -1.40
N VAL A 124 -9.29 -5.11 -0.55
CA VAL A 124 -8.89 -5.04 0.87
C VAL A 124 -7.38 -4.95 0.99
N PHE A 125 -6.64 -5.76 0.25
CA PHE A 125 -5.19 -5.70 0.17
C PHE A 125 -4.71 -4.30 -0.23
N ALA A 126 -5.24 -3.74 -1.31
CA ALA A 126 -4.88 -2.41 -1.79
C ALA A 126 -5.26 -1.30 -0.80
N ALA A 127 -6.39 -1.43 -0.12
CA ALA A 127 -6.81 -0.51 0.93
C ALA A 127 -5.82 -0.52 2.11
N ILE A 128 -5.36 -1.69 2.53
CA ILE A 128 -4.35 -1.84 3.60
C ILE A 128 -3.02 -1.22 3.15
N VAL A 129 -2.52 -1.57 1.98
CA VAL A 129 -1.27 -0.99 1.44
C VAL A 129 -1.37 0.53 1.41
N GLY A 130 -2.40 1.06 0.78
CA GLY A 130 -2.57 2.51 0.61
C GLY A 130 -2.76 3.23 1.95
N GLY A 131 -3.62 2.71 2.80
CA GLY A 131 -3.93 3.30 4.11
C GLY A 131 -2.71 3.33 5.04
N VAL A 132 -2.01 2.19 5.20
CA VAL A 132 -0.82 2.10 6.06
C VAL A 132 0.33 2.93 5.49
N THR A 133 0.57 2.88 4.17
CA THR A 133 1.62 3.69 3.52
C THR A 133 1.40 5.18 3.78
N CYS A 134 0.19 5.69 3.56
CA CYS A 134 -0.11 7.09 3.77
C CYS A 134 -0.09 7.49 5.24
N LEU A 135 -0.56 6.62 6.14
CA LEU A 135 -0.52 6.85 7.58
C LEU A 135 0.93 6.94 8.09
N VAL A 136 1.77 5.96 7.78
CA VAL A 136 3.19 5.96 8.17
C VAL A 136 3.92 7.13 7.52
N GLY A 137 3.60 7.45 6.26
CA GLY A 137 4.13 8.61 5.56
C GLY A 137 3.83 9.93 6.30
N SER A 138 2.61 10.12 6.80
CA SER A 138 2.26 11.32 7.56
C SER A 138 3.00 11.38 8.90
N LEU A 139 3.11 10.26 9.61
CA LEU A 139 3.80 10.18 10.91
C LEU A 139 5.31 10.43 10.78
N THR A 140 5.96 9.82 9.79
CA THR A 140 7.39 10.03 9.54
C THR A 140 7.68 11.47 9.19
N ARG A 141 6.81 12.12 8.42
CA ARG A 141 6.96 13.54 8.08
C ARG A 141 6.87 14.44 9.31
N HIS A 142 5.90 14.22 10.21
CA HIS A 142 5.79 14.96 11.47
C HIS A 142 7.02 14.77 12.35
N HIS A 143 7.53 13.55 12.47
CA HIS A 143 8.70 13.26 13.28
C HIS A 143 9.96 13.96 12.77
N PHE A 144 10.19 13.98 11.46
CA PHE A 144 11.36 14.66 10.88
C PHE A 144 11.29 16.18 10.96
N GLN A 145 10.10 16.77 11.15
CA GLN A 145 9.95 18.22 11.36
C GLN A 145 10.25 18.66 12.79
N GLN A 146 9.97 17.80 13.76
CA GLN A 146 10.26 18.10 15.17
C GLN A 146 11.76 17.98 15.51
N ALA A 147 12.55 17.35 14.64
CA ALA A 147 13.99 17.12 14.85
C ALA A 147 14.87 18.21 14.19
N ILE A 148 14.27 19.32 13.71
CA ILE A 148 14.97 20.49 13.14
C ILE A 148 14.75 21.69 14.01
#